data_b62c5bce7d9e1877f3dd527312aa6f68
#
_entry.id   b62c5bce7d9e1877f3dd527312aa6f68
#
_cell.length_a   1.000
_cell.length_b   1.000
_cell.length_c   1.000
_cell.angle_alpha   90.00
_cell.angle_beta   90.00
_cell.angle_gamma   90.00
#
_symmetry.space_group_name_H-M   'P 1'
#
loop_
_entity.id
_entity.type
_entity.pdbx_description
1 polymer ?
#
loop_
_entity_poly.entity_id
_entity_poly.type
_entity_poly.pdbx_seq_one_letter_code
_entity_poly.pdbx_strand_id
1 'polypeptide(L)'
;MKKQKLLFLIPLLVLLTSCITTKDVRYLQPNENLQLNSEGLVSYENIPKYRITKNDMLKLNIITTPKGDAAQFYSSLNAQQGVSADGGGSFYFSGLNIDEAGYVYILGMGKVKAEGRTTTEIAADIQQKVNENFMPEKAEARVFLEGIRYSFVTDVDGKNFVKVSPRATLSIMEAIAENGGLDRHVDRRNIVVYRMFPEGIKKAQIDLTREDILNSPYFWVQNGDIYMFNTRSRSFYGFGKEPIQTLTTGVSLLTTALSIYLLFSRF
;
A
#
# COMPACT_ATOMS: atom_id res chain seq x y z
N MET A 1 -42.42 1.89 41.12
CA MET A 1 -42.06 2.98 40.17
C MET A 1 -40.57 3.30 40.08
N LYS A 2 -39.75 3.35 41.12
CA LYS A 2 -38.33 3.68 41.04
C LYS A 2 -37.49 2.57 40.33
N LYS A 3 -37.77 1.30 40.51
CA LYS A 3 -37.04 0.19 39.86
C LYS A 3 -37.32 0.11 38.35
N GLN A 4 -38.51 0.44 37.90
CA GLN A 4 -38.84 0.50 36.45
C GLN A 4 -38.12 1.62 35.73
N LYS A 5 -37.96 2.78 36.36
CA LYS A 5 -37.21 3.92 35.77
C LYS A 5 -35.71 3.60 35.63
N LEU A 6 -35.15 2.86 36.58
CA LEU A 6 -33.77 2.40 36.55
C LEU A 6 -33.53 1.41 35.39
N LEU A 7 -34.50 0.54 35.11
CA LEU A 7 -34.41 -0.47 34.04
C LEU A 7 -34.36 0.20 32.63
N PHE A 8 -35.02 1.36 32.47
CA PHE A 8 -35.00 2.15 31.25
C PHE A 8 -33.74 3.00 31.10
N LEU A 9 -33.06 3.35 32.19
CA LEU A 9 -31.84 4.18 32.15
C LEU A 9 -30.63 3.39 31.69
N ILE A 10 -30.58 2.07 31.94
CA ILE A 10 -29.45 1.20 31.58
C ILE A 10 -29.27 1.10 30.06
N PRO A 11 -30.30 0.78 29.23
CA PRO A 11 -30.12 0.73 27.78
C PRO A 11 -29.82 2.10 27.16
N LEU A 12 -30.34 3.19 27.75
CA LEU A 12 -30.03 4.56 27.33
C LEU A 12 -28.54 4.89 27.59
N LEU A 13 -27.97 4.45 28.69
CA LEU A 13 -26.56 4.64 29.04
C LEU A 13 -25.64 3.85 28.11
N VAL A 14 -26.03 2.63 27.71
CA VAL A 14 -25.28 1.77 26.78
C VAL A 14 -25.26 2.39 25.36
N LEU A 15 -26.34 3.05 24.94
CA LEU A 15 -26.40 3.74 23.65
C LEU A 15 -25.45 4.95 23.56
N LEU A 16 -25.13 5.60 24.69
CA LEU A 16 -24.22 6.74 24.73
C LEU A 16 -22.73 6.34 24.59
N THR A 17 -22.38 5.08 24.85
CA THR A 17 -20.99 4.60 24.81
C THR A 17 -20.57 4.06 23.42
N SER A 18 -21.47 4.03 22.44
CA SER A 18 -21.25 3.37 21.14
C SER A 18 -20.73 4.28 20.04
N CYS A 19 -20.47 5.56 20.30
CA CYS A 19 -19.99 6.47 19.25
C CYS A 19 -18.53 6.20 18.87
N ILE A 20 -18.23 6.20 17.56
CA ILE A 20 -16.87 6.30 17.06
C ILE A 20 -16.31 7.64 17.53
N THR A 21 -15.22 7.62 18.26
CA THR A 21 -14.55 8.85 18.68
C THR A 21 -13.77 9.46 17.53
N THR A 22 -13.59 10.77 17.51
CA THR A 22 -12.75 11.46 16.52
C THR A 22 -11.32 10.93 16.53
N LYS A 23 -10.86 10.44 17.70
CA LYS A 23 -9.53 9.81 17.86
C LYS A 23 -9.36 8.52 17.07
N ASP A 24 -10.46 7.83 16.76
CA ASP A 24 -10.41 6.59 15.97
C ASP A 24 -10.31 6.84 14.46
N VAL A 25 -10.64 8.06 14.01
CA VAL A 25 -10.75 8.41 12.58
C VAL A 25 -9.63 9.32 12.12
N ARG A 26 -9.01 10.07 13.02
CA ARG A 26 -7.91 10.99 12.68
C ARG A 26 -6.62 10.22 12.43
N TYR A 27 -5.88 10.63 11.42
CA TYR A 27 -4.54 10.13 11.13
C TYR A 27 -3.49 10.90 11.93
N LEU A 28 -2.32 10.30 12.11
CA LEU A 28 -1.08 10.92 12.58
C LEU A 28 -1.28 11.80 13.83
N GLN A 29 -1.94 11.25 14.84
CA GLN A 29 -2.12 11.98 16.10
C GLN A 29 -0.81 11.96 16.89
N PRO A 30 -0.47 13.06 17.59
CA PRO A 30 0.74 13.20 18.40
C PRO A 30 0.95 12.01 19.32
N ASN A 31 2.21 11.54 19.39
CA ASN A 31 2.61 10.38 20.17
C ASN A 31 4.03 10.57 20.71
N GLU A 32 4.24 10.21 21.96
CA GLU A 32 5.54 10.25 22.64
C GLU A 32 6.59 9.32 22.02
N ASN A 33 6.18 8.35 21.20
CA ASN A 33 7.08 7.39 20.56
C ASN A 33 7.65 7.90 19.22
N LEU A 34 7.23 9.06 18.73
CA LEU A 34 7.80 9.64 17.53
C LEU A 34 9.27 9.99 17.76
N GLN A 35 10.14 9.39 16.98
CA GLN A 35 11.57 9.67 17.05
C GLN A 35 11.92 10.80 16.06
N LEU A 36 12.43 11.87 16.62
CA LEU A 36 12.93 13.03 15.87
C LEU A 36 14.43 13.12 16.04
N ASN A 37 15.13 13.62 15.01
CA ASN A 37 16.54 13.97 15.13
C ASN A 37 16.73 15.27 15.95
N SER A 38 17.98 15.70 16.14
CA SER A 38 18.31 16.94 16.86
C SER A 38 17.70 18.21 16.27
N GLU A 39 17.26 18.17 15.02
CA GLU A 39 16.62 19.26 14.29
C GLU A 39 15.09 19.20 14.33
N GLY A 40 14.52 18.20 15.04
CA GLY A 40 13.08 17.98 15.10
C GLY A 40 12.50 17.32 13.83
N LEU A 41 13.33 16.66 13.02
CA LEU A 41 12.93 16.00 11.78
C LEU A 41 12.83 14.49 11.96
N VAL A 42 11.89 13.87 11.28
CA VAL A 42 11.86 12.40 11.08
C VAL A 42 12.92 12.04 10.05
N SER A 43 13.86 11.17 10.42
CA SER A 43 14.94 10.77 9.51
C SER A 43 14.41 9.95 8.33
N TYR A 44 14.86 10.28 7.12
CA TYR A 44 14.64 9.47 5.92
C TYR A 44 15.55 8.22 5.84
N GLU A 45 16.42 7.99 6.80
CA GLU A 45 17.28 6.81 6.86
C GLU A 45 16.47 5.50 6.96
N ASN A 46 15.25 5.60 7.43
CA ASN A 46 14.31 4.47 7.54
C ASN A 46 13.56 4.14 6.24
N ILE A 47 13.81 4.85 5.11
CA ILE A 47 13.26 4.45 3.81
C ILE A 47 13.95 3.14 3.41
N PRO A 48 13.23 2.01 3.42
CA PRO A 48 13.85 0.73 3.09
C PRO A 48 14.26 0.73 1.62
N LYS A 49 15.53 0.44 1.34
CA LYS A 49 16.00 0.21 -0.02
C LYS A 49 15.31 -1.03 -0.56
N TYR A 50 14.47 -0.85 -1.56
CA TYR A 50 13.78 -1.97 -2.19
C TYR A 50 14.78 -2.91 -2.86
N ARG A 51 14.64 -4.21 -2.60
CA ARG A 51 15.39 -5.27 -3.25
C ARG A 51 14.48 -6.06 -4.16
N ILE A 52 14.91 -6.24 -5.36
CA ILE A 52 14.18 -6.91 -6.43
C ILE A 52 13.81 -8.34 -6.02
N THR A 53 12.57 -8.71 -6.31
CA THR A 53 12.02 -10.06 -6.11
C THR A 53 11.69 -10.73 -7.44
N LYS A 54 11.41 -12.03 -7.43
CA LYS A 54 11.08 -12.80 -8.65
C LYS A 54 9.81 -12.35 -9.38
N ASN A 55 8.92 -11.64 -8.69
CA ASN A 55 7.66 -11.14 -9.26
C ASN A 55 7.76 -9.73 -9.83
N ASP A 56 8.96 -9.15 -9.78
CA ASP A 56 9.17 -7.80 -10.30
C ASP A 56 9.43 -7.81 -11.79
N MET A 57 9.05 -6.72 -12.43
CA MET A 57 9.40 -6.42 -13.81
C MET A 57 10.29 -5.19 -13.87
N LEU A 58 11.39 -5.31 -14.62
CA LEU A 58 12.36 -4.24 -14.78
C LEU A 58 12.22 -3.62 -16.16
N LYS A 59 12.45 -2.34 -16.22
CA LYS A 59 12.60 -1.57 -17.46
C LYS A 59 14.07 -1.16 -17.59
N LEU A 60 14.69 -1.57 -18.69
CA LEU A 60 16.04 -1.16 -19.05
C LEU A 60 15.96 -0.03 -20.11
N ASN A 61 16.65 1.04 -19.86
CA ASN A 61 16.87 2.10 -20.83
C ASN A 61 18.37 2.32 -21.02
N ILE A 62 18.86 2.18 -22.24
CA ILE A 62 20.25 2.44 -22.57
C ILE A 62 20.28 3.68 -23.49
N ILE A 63 20.82 4.76 -22.95
CA ILE A 63 20.97 6.03 -23.65
C ILE A 63 22.37 6.03 -24.27
N THR A 64 22.43 6.18 -25.59
CA THR A 64 23.71 6.19 -26.32
C THR A 64 23.83 7.45 -27.16
N THR A 65 25.06 7.92 -27.33
CA THR A 65 25.39 8.91 -28.38
C THR A 65 25.57 8.15 -29.69
N PRO A 66 24.77 8.40 -30.73
CA PRO A 66 24.79 7.59 -31.93
C PRO A 66 26.15 7.66 -32.63
N LYS A 67 26.81 6.50 -32.71
CA LYS A 67 27.97 6.24 -33.58
C LYS A 67 27.91 4.82 -34.12
N GLY A 68 27.59 4.64 -35.39
CA GLY A 68 27.63 3.38 -36.11
C GLY A 68 26.51 2.39 -35.74
N ASP A 69 26.66 1.14 -36.17
CA ASP A 69 25.62 0.10 -36.13
C ASP A 69 25.21 -0.32 -34.71
N ALA A 70 26.12 -0.19 -33.73
CA ALA A 70 25.82 -0.50 -32.33
C ALA A 70 24.73 0.43 -31.75
N ALA A 71 24.64 1.67 -32.21
CA ALA A 71 23.60 2.60 -31.76
C ALA A 71 22.20 2.16 -32.21
N GLN A 72 22.07 1.54 -33.37
CA GLN A 72 20.81 1.01 -33.88
C GLN A 72 20.34 -0.19 -33.04
N PHE A 73 21.25 -1.08 -32.66
CA PHE A 73 20.95 -2.24 -31.84
C PHE A 73 20.34 -1.85 -30.49
N TYR A 74 20.95 -0.92 -29.76
CA TYR A 74 20.43 -0.48 -28.47
C TYR A 74 19.20 0.44 -28.60
N SER A 75 19.09 1.20 -29.68
CA SER A 75 17.89 1.95 -30.01
C SER A 75 16.68 1.03 -30.23
N SER A 76 16.88 -0.13 -30.86
CA SER A 76 15.82 -1.13 -31.06
C SER A 76 15.35 -1.76 -29.74
N LEU A 77 16.24 -1.99 -28.76
CA LEU A 77 15.87 -2.44 -27.41
C LEU A 77 15.03 -1.39 -26.68
N ASN A 78 15.35 -0.11 -26.84
CA ASN A 78 14.57 0.97 -26.25
C ASN A 78 13.23 1.18 -26.97
N ALA A 79 13.16 0.98 -28.28
CA ALA A 79 11.96 1.15 -29.09
C ALA A 79 10.90 0.07 -28.81
N GLN A 80 11.30 -1.16 -28.47
CA GLN A 80 10.38 -2.20 -28.01
C GLN A 80 9.69 -1.87 -26.67
N GLN A 81 10.19 -0.87 -25.96
CA GLN A 81 9.63 -0.37 -24.71
C GLN A 81 8.66 0.80 -24.92
N GLY A 82 8.07 0.93 -26.13
CA GLY A 82 7.11 1.96 -26.49
C GLY A 82 6.01 2.11 -25.47
N VAL A 83 5.89 3.31 -24.93
CA VAL A 83 4.88 3.71 -23.96
C VAL A 83 3.52 3.67 -24.62
N SER A 84 2.73 2.63 -24.36
CA SER A 84 1.29 2.72 -24.51
C SER A 84 0.76 3.41 -23.26
N ALA A 85 0.12 4.54 -23.43
CA ALA A 85 -0.48 5.34 -22.35
C ALA A 85 -1.67 4.65 -21.64
N ASP A 86 -1.94 3.39 -21.96
CA ASP A 86 -3.05 2.63 -21.42
C ASP A 86 -2.54 1.40 -20.64
N GLY A 87 -2.85 1.43 -19.38
CA GLY A 87 -2.59 0.52 -18.30
C GLY A 87 -2.00 -0.87 -18.53
N GLY A 88 -0.84 -1.13 -17.98
CA GLY A 88 -0.37 -2.44 -17.49
C GLY A 88 -0.05 -3.53 -18.51
N GLY A 89 -0.81 -3.69 -19.57
CA GLY A 89 -0.65 -4.79 -20.51
C GLY A 89 0.57 -4.66 -21.43
N SER A 90 0.86 -3.46 -21.88
CA SER A 90 2.00 -3.22 -22.80
C SER A 90 3.35 -3.44 -22.13
N PHE A 91 3.45 -3.12 -20.84
CA PHE A 91 4.67 -3.33 -20.05
C PHE A 91 4.96 -4.81 -19.82
N TYR A 92 3.92 -5.63 -19.64
CA TYR A 92 4.07 -7.08 -19.48
C TYR A 92 4.80 -7.74 -20.66
N PHE A 93 4.60 -7.22 -21.87
CA PHE A 93 5.25 -7.73 -23.09
C PHE A 93 6.62 -7.11 -23.37
N SER A 94 6.90 -5.93 -22.84
CA SER A 94 8.15 -5.19 -23.08
C SER A 94 9.09 -5.14 -21.88
N GLY A 95 8.62 -5.50 -20.68
CA GLY A 95 9.43 -5.54 -19.46
C GLY A 95 10.39 -6.72 -19.43
N LEU A 96 11.46 -6.58 -18.70
CA LEU A 96 12.41 -7.65 -18.41
C LEU A 96 11.90 -8.44 -17.20
N ASN A 97 11.45 -9.67 -17.45
CA ASN A 97 11.01 -10.58 -16.41
C ASN A 97 12.19 -11.23 -15.71
N ILE A 98 12.06 -11.46 -14.42
CA ILE A 98 13.05 -12.17 -13.61
C ILE A 98 12.73 -13.65 -13.66
N ASP A 99 13.72 -14.48 -14.04
CA ASP A 99 13.55 -15.93 -14.13
C ASP A 99 13.49 -16.58 -12.72
N GLU A 100 13.12 -17.86 -12.66
CA GLU A 100 13.00 -18.61 -11.40
C GLU A 100 14.33 -18.67 -10.63
N ALA A 101 15.48 -18.55 -11.32
CA ALA A 101 16.80 -18.51 -10.73
C ALA A 101 17.22 -17.09 -10.27
N GLY A 102 16.34 -16.09 -10.48
CA GLY A 102 16.54 -14.71 -10.05
C GLY A 102 17.42 -13.89 -10.99
N TYR A 103 17.47 -14.25 -12.28
CA TYR A 103 18.22 -13.54 -13.31
C TYR A 103 17.28 -12.86 -14.31
N VAL A 104 17.78 -11.79 -14.90
CA VAL A 104 17.19 -11.12 -16.07
C VAL A 104 18.03 -11.48 -17.28
N TYR A 105 17.38 -11.84 -18.38
CA TYR A 105 18.05 -12.05 -19.65
C TYR A 105 17.96 -10.79 -20.51
N ILE A 106 19.11 -10.27 -20.92
CA ILE A 106 19.20 -9.08 -21.78
C ILE A 106 19.84 -9.50 -23.09
N LEU A 107 19.13 -9.24 -24.19
CA LEU A 107 19.62 -9.59 -25.52
C LEU A 107 20.96 -8.89 -25.79
N GLY A 108 21.97 -9.67 -26.24
CA GLY A 108 23.33 -9.17 -26.50
C GLY A 108 24.22 -9.04 -25.26
N MET A 109 23.68 -9.12 -24.04
CA MET A 109 24.46 -9.00 -22.79
C MET A 109 24.39 -10.27 -21.92
N GLY A 110 23.42 -11.17 -22.22
CA GLY A 110 23.23 -12.41 -21.49
C GLY A 110 22.49 -12.23 -20.16
N LYS A 111 22.76 -13.11 -19.19
CA LYS A 111 22.10 -13.11 -17.90
C LYS A 111 22.76 -12.13 -16.92
N VAL A 112 21.93 -11.41 -16.17
CA VAL A 112 22.33 -10.50 -15.10
C VAL A 112 21.56 -10.87 -13.84
N LYS A 113 22.23 -11.04 -12.70
CA LYS A 113 21.57 -11.32 -11.42
C LYS A 113 20.76 -10.11 -10.97
N ALA A 114 19.48 -10.31 -10.68
CA ALA A 114 18.56 -9.25 -10.27
C ALA A 114 17.98 -9.46 -8.88
N GLU A 115 17.56 -10.68 -8.54
CA GLU A 115 16.95 -11.00 -7.25
C GLU A 115 17.85 -10.63 -6.06
N GLY A 116 17.26 -9.98 -5.04
CA GLY A 116 17.96 -9.53 -3.83
C GLY A 116 18.80 -8.27 -4.00
N ARG A 117 18.88 -7.71 -5.20
CA ARG A 117 19.66 -6.50 -5.54
C ARG A 117 18.78 -5.29 -5.75
N THR A 118 19.36 -4.11 -5.63
CA THR A 118 18.70 -2.85 -5.97
C THR A 118 18.80 -2.57 -7.47
N THR A 119 17.92 -1.72 -8.00
CA THR A 119 18.00 -1.28 -9.41
C THR A 119 19.34 -0.63 -9.75
N THR A 120 19.93 0.08 -8.78
CA THR A 120 21.24 0.73 -8.94
C THR A 120 22.37 -0.29 -9.10
N GLU A 121 22.36 -1.35 -8.28
CA GLU A 121 23.36 -2.43 -8.36
C GLU A 121 23.25 -3.19 -9.69
N ILE A 122 22.02 -3.41 -10.18
CA ILE A 122 21.79 -4.07 -11.47
C ILE A 122 22.24 -3.15 -12.61
N ALA A 123 21.92 -1.85 -12.52
CA ALA A 123 22.36 -0.87 -13.51
C ALA A 123 23.88 -0.79 -13.63
N ALA A 124 24.60 -0.90 -12.52
CA ALA A 124 26.07 -0.90 -12.54
C ALA A 124 26.66 -2.11 -13.29
N ASP A 125 26.10 -3.32 -13.07
CA ASP A 125 26.56 -4.52 -13.82
C ASP A 125 26.25 -4.41 -15.31
N ILE A 126 25.07 -3.87 -15.65
CA ILE A 126 24.71 -3.66 -17.06
C ILE A 126 25.60 -2.59 -17.68
N GLN A 127 25.91 -1.51 -16.93
CA GLN A 127 26.83 -0.47 -17.38
C GLN A 127 28.21 -1.01 -17.71
N GLN A 128 28.72 -1.94 -16.88
CA GLN A 128 30.00 -2.59 -17.18
C GLN A 128 29.96 -3.31 -18.55
N LYS A 129 28.90 -4.09 -18.80
CA LYS A 129 28.70 -4.78 -20.09
C LYS A 129 28.49 -3.82 -21.27
N VAL A 130 27.81 -2.69 -21.02
CA VAL A 130 27.64 -1.63 -22.02
C VAL A 130 29.00 -1.02 -22.38
N ASN A 131 29.86 -0.79 -21.41
CA ASN A 131 31.21 -0.23 -21.63
C ASN A 131 32.13 -1.13 -22.44
N GLU A 132 31.84 -2.44 -22.53
CA GLU A 132 32.57 -3.37 -23.42
C GLU A 132 32.28 -3.07 -24.89
N ASN A 133 31.10 -2.54 -25.21
CA ASN A 133 30.64 -2.26 -26.57
C ASN A 133 30.70 -0.76 -26.96
N PHE A 134 30.82 0.11 -25.98
CA PHE A 134 30.87 1.56 -26.16
C PHE A 134 32.05 2.16 -25.43
N MET A 135 32.49 3.31 -25.91
CA MET A 135 33.47 4.09 -25.15
C MET A 135 32.84 4.51 -23.79
N PRO A 136 33.61 4.51 -22.71
CA PRO A 136 33.19 5.06 -21.42
C PRO A 136 32.57 6.46 -21.60
N GLU A 137 31.52 6.77 -20.84
CA GLU A 137 30.76 8.03 -20.90
C GLU A 137 29.97 8.30 -22.19
N LYS A 138 29.95 7.39 -23.18
CA LYS A 138 29.15 7.52 -24.41
C LYS A 138 27.82 6.75 -24.36
N ALA A 139 27.64 5.90 -23.37
CA ALA A 139 26.40 5.17 -23.14
C ALA A 139 26.12 5.06 -21.64
N GLU A 140 24.87 5.21 -21.26
CA GLU A 140 24.39 5.12 -19.89
C GLU A 140 23.27 4.08 -19.79
N ALA A 141 23.42 3.11 -18.88
CA ALA A 141 22.39 2.13 -18.57
C ALA A 141 21.57 2.56 -17.35
N ARG A 142 20.26 2.66 -17.52
CA ARG A 142 19.31 2.97 -16.44
C ARG A 142 18.34 1.82 -16.27
N VAL A 143 18.19 1.35 -15.04
CA VAL A 143 17.25 0.30 -14.67
C VAL A 143 16.18 0.88 -13.75
N PHE A 144 14.93 0.67 -14.12
CA PHE A 144 13.77 1.12 -13.36
C PHE A 144 12.85 -0.05 -13.05
N LEU A 145 12.12 0.04 -11.95
CA LEU A 145 10.89 -0.73 -11.77
C LEU A 145 9.77 -0.11 -12.61
N GLU A 146 8.79 -0.91 -13.00
CA GLU A 146 7.57 -0.42 -13.66
C GLU A 146 6.85 0.67 -12.83
N GLY A 147 7.03 0.59 -11.54
CA GLY A 147 6.41 1.41 -10.54
C GLY A 147 6.20 0.58 -9.28
N ILE A 148 5.54 1.15 -8.28
CA ILE A 148 5.20 0.45 -7.04
C ILE A 148 3.83 -0.16 -7.20
N ARG A 149 3.78 -1.49 -7.37
CA ARG A 149 2.53 -2.26 -7.41
C ARG A 149 2.13 -2.62 -5.99
N TYR A 150 0.91 -2.30 -5.62
CA TYR A 150 0.35 -2.63 -4.31
C TYR A 150 -1.12 -3.03 -4.41
N SER A 151 -1.60 -3.74 -3.41
CA SER A 151 -2.98 -4.20 -3.35
C SER A 151 -3.63 -3.70 -2.06
N PHE A 152 -4.85 -3.18 -2.19
CA PHE A 152 -5.73 -2.90 -1.06
C PHE A 152 -6.84 -3.94 -1.03
N VAL A 153 -6.95 -4.63 0.09
CA VAL A 153 -7.97 -5.64 0.34
C VAL A 153 -8.79 -5.18 1.54
N THR A 154 -10.09 -5.14 1.38
CA THR A 154 -11.02 -4.71 2.43
C THR A 154 -12.19 -5.68 2.50
N ASP A 155 -12.78 -5.81 3.67
CA ASP A 155 -14.04 -6.52 3.90
C ASP A 155 -15.28 -5.70 3.48
N VAL A 156 -15.07 -4.48 2.95
CA VAL A 156 -16.12 -3.61 2.42
C VAL A 156 -16.30 -3.88 0.93
N ASP A 157 -17.54 -4.09 0.50
CA ASP A 157 -17.89 -4.39 -0.87
C ASP A 157 -17.34 -3.37 -1.88
N GLY A 158 -16.75 -3.88 -2.97
CA GLY A 158 -16.35 -3.10 -4.14
C GLY A 158 -15.08 -2.24 -3.98
N LYS A 159 -14.34 -2.37 -2.88
CA LYS A 159 -13.15 -1.54 -2.62
C LYS A 159 -11.82 -2.28 -2.66
N ASN A 160 -11.82 -3.48 -3.25
CA ASN A 160 -10.61 -4.26 -3.47
C ASN A 160 -10.00 -3.86 -4.81
N PHE A 161 -8.71 -3.54 -4.83
CA PHE A 161 -8.02 -3.20 -6.07
C PHE A 161 -6.53 -3.48 -5.98
N VAL A 162 -5.94 -3.61 -7.17
CA VAL A 162 -4.49 -3.62 -7.38
C VAL A 162 -4.16 -2.37 -8.20
N LYS A 163 -3.16 -1.63 -7.78
CA LYS A 163 -2.72 -0.41 -8.46
C LYS A 163 -1.21 -0.40 -8.63
N VAL A 164 -0.74 0.24 -9.69
CA VAL A 164 0.67 0.55 -9.92
C VAL A 164 0.82 2.05 -9.86
N SER A 165 1.63 2.55 -8.92
CA SER A 165 1.98 3.96 -8.84
C SER A 165 3.30 4.19 -9.58
N PRO A 166 3.38 5.16 -10.50
CA PRO A 166 4.60 5.41 -11.30
C PRO A 166 5.69 6.16 -10.51
N ARG A 167 5.60 6.18 -9.20
CA ARG A 167 6.52 6.88 -8.30
C ARG A 167 7.69 5.99 -7.90
N ALA A 168 8.86 6.59 -7.67
CA ALA A 168 10.02 5.90 -7.11
C ALA A 168 9.85 5.59 -5.61
N THR A 169 9.13 6.45 -4.89
CA THR A 169 8.76 6.30 -3.48
C THR A 169 7.29 6.63 -3.31
N LEU A 170 6.61 5.89 -2.46
CA LEU A 170 5.19 6.06 -2.17
C LEU A 170 4.96 5.79 -0.69
N SER A 171 4.37 6.73 0.03
CA SER A 171 3.93 6.49 1.39
C SER A 171 2.55 5.84 1.41
N ILE A 172 2.23 5.12 2.50
CA ILE A 172 0.89 4.55 2.67
C ILE A 172 -0.19 5.64 2.71
N MET A 173 0.13 6.83 3.20
CA MET A 173 -0.80 7.95 3.22
C MET A 173 -1.12 8.46 1.81
N GLU A 174 -0.10 8.56 0.94
CA GLU A 174 -0.29 8.90 -0.48
C GLU A 174 -1.07 7.80 -1.19
N ALA A 175 -0.74 6.52 -0.97
CA ALA A 175 -1.46 5.39 -1.55
C ALA A 175 -2.96 5.42 -1.16
N ILE A 176 -3.28 5.72 0.09
CA ILE A 176 -4.64 5.89 0.57
C ILE A 176 -5.31 7.10 -0.11
N ALA A 177 -4.62 8.24 -0.20
CA ALA A 177 -5.15 9.44 -0.83
C ALA A 177 -5.42 9.27 -2.32
N GLU A 178 -4.51 8.61 -3.06
CA GLU A 178 -4.69 8.27 -4.49
C GLU A 178 -5.92 7.39 -4.75
N ASN A 179 -6.41 6.69 -3.73
CA ASN A 179 -7.57 5.79 -3.81
C ASN A 179 -8.83 6.33 -3.11
N GLY A 180 -8.89 7.65 -2.89
CA GLY A 180 -10.08 8.32 -2.34
C GLY A 180 -10.22 8.22 -0.82
N GLY A 181 -9.17 7.82 -0.11
CA GLY A 181 -9.16 7.73 1.36
C GLY A 181 -9.75 6.42 1.90
N LEU A 182 -9.84 6.32 3.23
CA LEU A 182 -10.48 5.20 3.92
C LEU A 182 -11.82 5.61 4.52
N ASP A 183 -12.79 4.72 4.42
CA ASP A 183 -14.09 4.92 5.07
C ASP A 183 -13.96 5.03 6.59
N ARG A 184 -14.90 5.71 7.23
CA ARG A 184 -14.89 5.93 8.68
C ARG A 184 -15.01 4.65 9.50
N HIS A 185 -15.60 3.61 8.95
CA HIS A 185 -15.78 2.33 9.64
C HIS A 185 -14.54 1.44 9.60
N VAL A 186 -13.55 1.74 8.75
CA VAL A 186 -12.28 1.01 8.70
C VAL A 186 -11.50 1.21 10.00
N ASP A 187 -10.95 0.13 10.51
CA ASP A 187 -10.07 0.14 11.69
C ASP A 187 -8.65 0.61 11.29
N ARG A 188 -8.39 1.91 11.46
CA ARG A 188 -7.09 2.51 11.15
C ARG A 188 -5.98 2.15 12.12
N ARG A 189 -6.33 1.55 13.27
CA ARG A 189 -5.37 1.10 14.28
C ARG A 189 -4.83 -0.29 14.02
N ASN A 190 -5.54 -1.06 13.17
CA ASN A 190 -5.24 -2.47 12.94
C ASN A 190 -5.22 -2.78 11.44
N ILE A 191 -4.30 -2.15 10.73
CA ILE A 191 -4.09 -2.44 9.33
C ILE A 191 -2.99 -3.49 9.22
N VAL A 192 -3.28 -4.58 8.52
CA VAL A 192 -2.32 -5.67 8.31
C VAL A 192 -1.63 -5.48 6.98
N VAL A 193 -0.30 -5.53 7.01
CA VAL A 193 0.56 -5.44 5.82
C VAL A 193 1.23 -6.78 5.61
N TYR A 194 1.11 -7.32 4.41
CA TYR A 194 1.91 -8.45 3.95
C TYR A 194 2.92 -7.93 2.93
N ARG A 195 4.20 -8.03 3.27
CA ARG A 195 5.32 -7.61 2.44
C ARG A 195 6.14 -8.79 1.99
N MET A 196 6.43 -8.83 0.70
CA MET A 196 7.26 -9.87 0.11
C MET A 196 8.74 -9.54 0.27
N PHE A 197 9.51 -10.55 0.68
CA PHE A 197 10.95 -10.52 0.73
C PHE A 197 11.48 -11.73 -0.08
N PRO A 198 12.77 -11.74 -0.49
CA PRO A 198 13.35 -12.90 -1.15
C PRO A 198 13.22 -14.19 -0.33
N GLU A 199 13.24 -14.08 1.00
CA GLU A 199 13.15 -15.20 1.95
C GLU A 199 11.70 -15.63 2.22
N GLY A 200 10.69 -14.83 1.86
CA GLY A 200 9.28 -15.14 2.11
C GLY A 200 8.42 -13.91 2.39
N ILE A 201 7.21 -14.15 2.91
CA ILE A 201 6.23 -13.11 3.21
C ILE A 201 6.27 -12.77 4.70
N LYS A 202 6.46 -11.48 5.00
CA LYS A 202 6.39 -10.97 6.37
C LYS A 202 5.06 -10.27 6.60
N LYS A 203 4.37 -10.65 7.67
CA LYS A 203 3.18 -9.98 8.17
C LYS A 203 3.57 -8.93 9.20
N ALA A 204 3.05 -7.72 9.07
CA ALA A 204 3.17 -6.65 10.05
C ALA A 204 1.80 -6.03 10.31
N GLN A 205 1.65 -5.39 11.46
CA GLN A 205 0.48 -4.60 11.83
C GLN A 205 0.91 -3.15 11.99
N ILE A 206 0.14 -2.22 11.43
CA ILE A 206 0.40 -0.78 11.51
C ILE A 206 -0.81 -0.03 12.03
N ASP A 207 -0.56 1.07 12.72
CA ASP A 207 -1.56 2.00 13.23
C ASP A 207 -1.38 3.37 12.55
N LEU A 208 -2.31 3.74 11.67
CA LEU A 208 -2.28 5.01 10.96
C LEU A 208 -2.83 6.18 11.79
N THR A 209 -3.38 5.91 12.98
CA THR A 209 -3.88 6.98 13.86
C THR A 209 -2.75 7.66 14.63
N ARG A 210 -1.57 7.07 14.68
CA ARG A 210 -0.40 7.51 15.44
C ARG A 210 0.66 8.07 14.51
N GLU A 211 1.33 9.15 14.90
CA GLU A 211 2.41 9.76 14.10
C GLU A 211 3.72 8.98 14.13
N ASP A 212 3.96 8.09 15.10
CA ASP A 212 5.16 7.26 15.16
C ASP A 212 5.25 6.23 14.01
N ILE A 213 4.16 6.03 13.25
CA ILE A 213 4.19 5.29 11.98
C ILE A 213 5.23 5.85 11.00
N LEU A 214 5.52 7.16 11.07
CA LEU A 214 6.52 7.82 10.23
C LEU A 214 7.93 7.22 10.39
N ASN A 215 8.23 6.64 11.57
CA ASN A 215 9.48 5.94 11.83
C ASN A 215 9.45 4.47 11.40
N SER A 216 8.29 3.96 10.98
CA SER A 216 8.14 2.56 10.59
C SER A 216 8.61 2.31 9.15
N PRO A 217 9.33 1.21 8.88
CA PRO A 217 9.65 0.81 7.50
C PRO A 217 8.40 0.46 6.68
N TYR A 218 7.26 0.23 7.32
CA TYR A 218 5.97 -0.05 6.67
C TYR A 218 5.17 1.20 6.32
N PHE A 219 5.66 2.38 6.70
CA PHE A 219 5.12 3.66 6.22
C PHE A 219 5.34 3.83 4.71
N TRP A 220 6.46 3.30 4.21
CA TRP A 220 6.80 3.32 2.79
C TRP A 220 6.31 2.05 2.10
N VAL A 221 5.47 2.25 1.09
CA VAL A 221 4.93 1.17 0.26
C VAL A 221 6.04 0.57 -0.58
N GLN A 222 6.13 -0.75 -0.60
CA GLN A 222 7.03 -1.49 -1.48
C GLN A 222 6.25 -2.27 -2.54
N ASN A 223 6.95 -2.63 -3.62
CA ASN A 223 6.35 -3.40 -4.69
C ASN A 223 5.87 -4.77 -4.17
N GLY A 224 4.63 -5.13 -4.50
CA GLY A 224 4.01 -6.36 -4.03
C GLY A 224 3.36 -6.29 -2.65
N ASP A 225 3.37 -5.14 -1.96
CA ASP A 225 2.68 -5.00 -0.67
C ASP A 225 1.18 -5.23 -0.78
N ILE A 226 0.64 -5.97 0.18
CA ILE A 226 -0.80 -6.18 0.34
C ILE A 226 -1.22 -5.56 1.67
N TYR A 227 -2.10 -4.57 1.60
CA TYR A 227 -2.70 -3.92 2.76
C TYR A 227 -4.12 -4.42 2.97
N MET A 228 -4.37 -4.99 4.15
CA MET A 228 -5.71 -5.45 4.55
C MET A 228 -6.34 -4.44 5.51
N PHE A 229 -7.48 -3.91 5.10
CA PHE A 229 -8.27 -2.95 5.85
C PHE A 229 -9.55 -3.61 6.31
N ASN A 230 -9.65 -3.89 7.59
CA ASN A 230 -10.82 -4.53 8.18
C ASN A 230 -11.77 -3.50 8.79
N THR A 231 -13.06 -3.81 8.76
CA THR A 231 -14.07 -3.03 9.46
C THR A 231 -13.91 -3.19 10.97
N ARG A 232 -14.10 -2.13 11.72
CA ARG A 232 -14.18 -2.22 13.18
C ARG A 232 -15.32 -3.13 13.60
N SER A 233 -15.07 -4.01 14.57
CA SER A 233 -16.09 -4.95 15.06
C SER A 233 -17.39 -4.25 15.47
N ARG A 234 -17.32 -3.05 16.05
CA ARG A 234 -18.51 -2.26 16.40
C ARG A 234 -19.31 -1.80 15.19
N SER A 235 -18.60 -1.44 14.10
CA SER A 235 -19.24 -0.97 12.86
C SER A 235 -19.87 -2.11 12.07
N PHE A 236 -19.43 -3.34 12.25
CA PHE A 236 -20.02 -4.52 11.63
C PHE A 236 -21.49 -4.72 12.03
N TYR A 237 -21.84 -4.40 13.27
CA TYR A 237 -23.22 -4.47 13.78
C TYR A 237 -24.04 -3.21 13.46
N GLY A 238 -23.57 -2.32 12.54
CA GLY A 238 -24.27 -1.11 12.16
C GLY A 238 -24.09 0.08 13.12
N PHE A 239 -23.29 -0.08 14.19
CA PHE A 239 -22.99 1.01 15.12
C PHE A 239 -21.78 1.79 14.64
N GLY A 240 -21.91 3.12 14.53
CA GLY A 240 -20.80 4.03 14.32
C GLY A 240 -20.39 4.27 12.86
N LYS A 241 -21.19 3.87 11.87
CA LYS A 241 -20.96 4.32 10.48
C LYS A 241 -21.22 5.83 10.37
N GLU A 242 -22.37 6.27 10.83
CA GLU A 242 -22.75 7.68 10.94
C GLU A 242 -23.52 7.92 12.24
N PRO A 243 -23.41 9.11 12.84
CA PRO A 243 -24.14 9.42 14.08
C PRO A 243 -25.66 9.22 13.95
N ILE A 244 -26.23 9.61 12.81
CA ILE A 244 -27.67 9.49 12.51
C ILE A 244 -28.06 8.01 12.40
N GLN A 245 -27.27 7.19 11.72
CA GLN A 245 -27.53 5.76 11.55
C GLN A 245 -27.46 5.01 12.89
N THR A 246 -26.53 5.36 13.75
CA THR A 246 -26.44 4.80 15.11
C THR A 246 -27.67 5.14 15.93
N LEU A 247 -28.16 6.38 15.82
CA LEU A 247 -29.37 6.85 16.51
C LEU A 247 -30.62 6.13 16.00
N THR A 248 -30.77 6.00 14.68
CA THR A 248 -31.93 5.29 14.07
C THR A 248 -31.92 3.81 14.42
N THR A 249 -30.77 3.14 14.42
CA THR A 249 -30.62 1.74 14.85
C THR A 249 -31.00 1.59 16.32
N GLY A 250 -30.56 2.50 17.18
CA GLY A 250 -30.93 2.50 18.61
C GLY A 250 -32.42 2.69 18.83
N VAL A 251 -33.04 3.65 18.14
CA VAL A 251 -34.48 3.87 18.22
C VAL A 251 -35.27 2.67 17.71
N SER A 252 -34.83 2.06 16.59
CA SER A 252 -35.44 0.85 16.03
C SER A 252 -35.40 -0.34 17.01
N LEU A 253 -34.29 -0.56 17.65
CA LEU A 253 -34.16 -1.63 18.68
C LEU A 253 -35.09 -1.37 19.88
N LEU A 254 -35.17 -0.12 20.36
CA LEU A 254 -36.05 0.23 21.47
C LEU A 254 -37.55 0.07 21.10
N THR A 255 -37.95 0.51 19.89
CA THR A 255 -39.34 0.35 19.42
C THR A 255 -39.70 -1.12 19.24
N THR A 256 -38.78 -1.95 18.71
CA THR A 256 -39.01 -3.38 18.57
C THR A 256 -39.13 -4.06 19.96
N ALA A 257 -38.25 -3.75 20.89
CA ALA A 257 -38.32 -4.28 22.24
C ALA A 257 -39.62 -3.87 22.96
N LEU A 258 -40.06 -2.60 22.80
CA LEU A 258 -41.30 -2.10 23.35
C LEU A 258 -42.53 -2.80 22.73
N SER A 259 -42.51 -3.01 21.42
CA SER A 259 -43.56 -3.71 20.69
C SER A 259 -43.71 -5.16 21.18
N ILE A 260 -42.60 -5.86 21.34
CA ILE A 260 -42.58 -7.22 21.88
C ILE A 260 -43.12 -7.23 23.33
N TYR A 261 -42.66 -6.31 24.17
CA TYR A 261 -43.15 -6.18 25.54
C TYR A 261 -44.66 -5.95 25.61
N LEU A 262 -45.21 -5.02 24.79
CA LEU A 262 -46.63 -4.76 24.76
C LEU A 262 -47.45 -5.93 24.25
N LEU A 263 -46.87 -6.71 23.30
CA LEU A 263 -47.53 -7.94 22.81
C LEU A 263 -47.65 -8.98 23.91
N PHE A 264 -46.60 -9.24 24.68
CA PHE A 264 -46.64 -10.16 25.80
C PHE A 264 -47.40 -9.66 27.01
N SER A 265 -47.53 -8.35 27.21
CA SER A 265 -48.31 -7.76 28.32
C SER A 265 -49.82 -7.76 28.08
N ARG A 266 -50.23 -7.99 26.81
CA ARG A 266 -51.66 -8.09 26.44
C ARG A 266 -52.20 -9.51 26.41
N PHE A 267 -51.29 -10.52 26.44
CA PHE A 267 -51.64 -11.93 26.67
C PHE A 267 -51.44 -12.29 28.14
#